data_640bd557ee0d48fd4a699beb3dd39782
#
_entry.id   640bd557ee0d48fd4a699beb3dd39782
#
_cell.length_a   1.000
_cell.length_b   1.000
_cell.length_c   1.000
_cell.angle_alpha   90.00
_cell.angle_beta   90.00
_cell.angle_gamma   90.00
#
_symmetry.space_group_name_H-M   'P 1'
#
loop_
_entity.id
_entity.type
_entity.pdbx_description
1 polymer ?
#
loop_
_entity_poly.entity_id
_entity_poly.type
_entity_poly.pdbx_seq_one_letter_code
_entity_poly.pdbx_strand_id
1 'polypeptide(L)'
;MSVNASRRSALKTLALLGTAGAASLLLPGCWKKEEEGAAKVAGAPAVVKSVGDPVVEFKYPDNPAFDLIYLAESLGYFEGTRARPKYVGKIAAPQLIPLVGTGEIDFGTRMVPLVISAIASGLDLKVVSAGGKTLEEAPHMKYFVRKDSGIRAPKDLEGKTVGFNSFGACAEFVTKTYLRQHGVDVNKINWLVVPDNQSEQTLATGNIDLAIIHPPHSGGAEHNPALLRLWSDYDLDRGLGGMAPYSAHGRFIREHPEATRDVVKAIARAANWVNANPEEGRRITAQRIGMDLKNVERYAYVENLVVTEPPIQYYIDILENEGKIPRGKVRVKDVYTNAFNPFAGQTA
;
A
#
# COMPACT_ATOMS: atom_id res chain seq x y z
N MET A 1 9.09 -15.03 54.15
CA MET A 1 10.48 -14.65 54.31
C MET A 1 10.85 -13.91 53.00
N SER A 2 10.68 -12.56 52.89
CA SER A 2 11.61 -11.46 53.22
C SER A 2 12.90 -11.64 52.38
N VAL A 3 13.34 -10.68 51.55
CA VAL A 3 13.62 -9.24 51.73
C VAL A 3 13.87 -8.62 50.34
N ASN A 4 13.20 -7.63 49.94
CA ASN A 4 13.47 -6.20 49.73
C ASN A 4 14.92 -5.75 49.48
N ALA A 5 15.12 -4.89 48.46
CA ALA A 5 15.75 -3.57 48.48
C ALA A 5 16.19 -3.14 47.08
N SER A 6 15.61 -2.19 46.44
CA SER A 6 15.80 -0.72 46.50
C SER A 6 17.25 -0.24 46.34
N ARG A 7 17.51 0.46 45.24
CA ARG A 7 18.45 1.59 45.23
C ARG A 7 18.05 2.66 44.18
N ARG A 8 17.58 3.75 44.72
CA ARG A 8 17.49 5.09 44.11
C ARG A 8 18.80 5.84 44.31
N SER A 9 18.99 6.84 43.45
CA SER A 9 19.74 8.09 43.61
C SER A 9 21.23 8.11 43.34
N ALA A 10 21.62 8.95 42.38
CA ALA A 10 22.39 10.14 42.67
C ALA A 10 22.54 11.06 41.44
N LEU A 11 21.83 12.17 41.46
CA LEU A 11 22.22 13.43 40.80
C LEU A 11 23.45 14.00 41.51
N LYS A 12 24.39 14.57 40.78
CA LYS A 12 25.09 15.80 41.20
C LYS A 12 25.83 16.47 40.02
N THR A 13 25.36 17.60 39.69
CA THR A 13 25.87 18.85 39.16
C THR A 13 27.37 19.10 39.39
N LEU A 14 28.08 19.59 38.36
CA LEU A 14 29.14 20.59 38.54
C LEU A 14 29.16 21.54 37.34
N ALA A 15 28.96 22.82 37.64
CA ALA A 15 29.18 23.98 36.80
C ALA A 15 30.53 24.61 37.17
N LEU A 16 31.16 25.28 36.25
CA LEU A 16 31.76 26.61 36.34
C LEU A 16 33.13 26.80 35.66
N LEU A 17 33.14 27.75 34.74
CA LEU A 17 34.10 28.83 34.47
C LEU A 17 35.45 28.53 33.82
N GLY A 18 35.68 29.29 32.73
CA GLY A 18 37.00 29.60 32.21
C GLY A 18 36.92 30.46 30.94
N THR A 19 37.11 31.73 31.11
CA THR A 19 37.06 32.82 30.14
C THR A 19 38.30 32.97 29.29
N ALA A 20 38.13 33.58 28.12
CA ALA A 20 38.98 34.55 27.43
C ALA A 20 39.94 34.07 26.33
N GLY A 21 39.80 34.70 25.18
CA GLY A 21 40.96 35.21 24.43
C GLY A 21 40.87 35.09 22.92
N ALA A 22 40.27 36.07 22.29
CA ALA A 22 40.60 36.77 21.04
C ALA A 22 41.55 36.13 20.01
N ALA A 23 41.14 36.10 18.77
CA ALA A 23 41.63 36.97 17.70
C ALA A 23 41.19 36.49 16.31
N SER A 24 40.67 37.40 15.59
CA SER A 24 40.22 37.43 14.21
C SER A 24 41.23 36.93 13.20
N LEU A 25 40.79 36.19 12.19
CA LEU A 25 41.23 36.31 10.82
C LEU A 25 40.09 35.99 9.88
N LEU A 26 39.59 37.03 9.24
CA LEU A 26 38.62 37.03 8.16
C LEU A 26 39.29 36.52 6.89
N LEU A 27 38.75 35.45 6.30
CA LEU A 27 38.87 35.21 4.86
C LEU A 27 37.47 34.89 4.32
N PRO A 28 36.99 35.56 3.26
CA PRO A 28 35.71 35.29 2.67
C PRO A 28 35.82 34.11 1.68
N GLY A 29 35.41 32.94 2.10
CA GLY A 29 35.16 31.82 1.24
C GLY A 29 33.68 31.78 0.88
N CYS A 30 33.33 32.22 -0.33
CA CYS A 30 32.02 32.03 -0.93
C CYS A 30 31.72 30.54 -1.06
N TRP A 31 31.02 29.97 -0.10
CA TRP A 31 30.28 28.74 -0.32
C TRP A 31 28.90 29.11 -0.83
N LYS A 32 28.72 29.04 -2.15
CA LYS A 32 27.40 28.93 -2.75
C LYS A 32 26.79 27.64 -2.21
N LYS A 33 25.75 27.79 -1.38
CA LYS A 33 24.76 26.76 -1.19
C LYS A 33 24.10 26.56 -2.54
N GLU A 34 24.42 25.49 -3.23
CA GLU A 34 23.56 24.95 -4.29
C GLU A 34 22.29 24.44 -3.60
N GLU A 35 21.23 25.22 -3.68
CA GLU A 35 19.88 24.68 -3.52
C GLU A 35 19.69 23.72 -4.69
N GLU A 36 19.79 22.42 -4.42
CA GLU A 36 19.30 21.41 -5.35
C GLU A 36 17.80 21.64 -5.53
N GLY A 37 17.47 22.40 -6.56
CA GLY A 37 16.11 22.60 -7.01
C GLY A 37 15.50 21.27 -7.37
N ALA A 38 14.40 20.93 -6.70
CA ALA A 38 13.50 19.88 -7.14
C ALA A 38 13.23 20.11 -8.62
N ALA A 39 13.68 19.20 -9.48
CA ALA A 39 13.49 19.27 -10.92
C ALA A 39 11.97 19.29 -11.18
N LYS A 40 11.44 20.44 -11.58
CA LYS A 40 10.09 20.56 -12.12
C LYS A 40 10.04 19.70 -13.37
N VAL A 41 9.29 18.61 -13.32
CA VAL A 41 9.00 17.79 -14.49
C VAL A 41 8.25 18.67 -15.49
N ALA A 42 8.91 18.98 -16.58
CA ALA A 42 8.32 19.78 -17.67
C ALA A 42 7.24 18.95 -18.36
N GLY A 43 6.00 19.44 -18.37
CA GLY A 43 4.94 18.88 -19.21
C GLY A 43 3.54 18.72 -18.59
N ALA A 44 3.27 19.21 -17.39
CA ALA A 44 1.88 19.21 -16.89
C ALA A 44 1.09 20.35 -17.58
N PRO A 45 -0.10 20.09 -18.15
CA PRO A 45 -0.95 21.15 -18.69
C PRO A 45 -1.39 22.09 -17.54
N ALA A 46 -1.39 23.41 -17.83
CA ALA A 46 -1.76 24.45 -16.89
C ALA A 46 -3.14 24.18 -16.27
N VAL A 47 -3.18 24.10 -14.93
CA VAL A 47 -4.41 23.94 -14.17
C VAL A 47 -5.11 25.29 -14.12
N VAL A 48 -6.33 25.34 -14.66
CA VAL A 48 -7.22 26.52 -14.54
C VAL A 48 -7.56 26.70 -13.06
N LYS A 49 -7.17 27.82 -12.47
CA LYS A 49 -7.53 28.18 -11.08
C LYS A 49 -9.03 28.39 -11.00
N SER A 50 -9.75 27.52 -10.30
CA SER A 50 -11.11 27.79 -9.87
C SER A 50 -11.04 28.72 -8.64
N VAL A 51 -11.56 29.93 -8.80
CA VAL A 51 -11.66 30.93 -7.70
C VAL A 51 -12.94 30.63 -6.95
N GLY A 52 -12.86 30.27 -5.66
CA GLY A 52 -13.96 30.52 -4.75
C GLY A 52 -14.41 29.43 -3.76
N ASP A 53 -14.13 28.17 -3.97
CA ASP A 53 -14.59 27.14 -3.02
C ASP A 53 -13.54 26.84 -1.95
N PRO A 54 -13.96 26.63 -0.68
CA PRO A 54 -13.03 26.34 0.42
C PRO A 54 -12.27 25.03 0.15
N VAL A 55 -10.97 25.05 0.41
CA VAL A 55 -10.13 23.85 0.35
C VAL A 55 -10.46 22.96 1.55
N VAL A 56 -10.74 21.69 1.29
CA VAL A 56 -11.04 20.66 2.29
C VAL A 56 -9.77 19.83 2.50
N GLU A 57 -9.26 19.81 3.73
CA GLU A 57 -8.23 18.86 4.13
C GLU A 57 -8.87 17.48 4.35
N PHE A 58 -8.30 16.44 3.79
CA PHE A 58 -8.69 15.07 4.06
C PHE A 58 -7.56 14.31 4.76
N LYS A 59 -7.89 13.63 5.84
CA LYS A 59 -6.95 12.83 6.63
C LYS A 59 -6.58 11.56 5.88
N TYR A 60 -5.29 11.36 5.69
CA TYR A 60 -4.75 10.23 4.97
C TYR A 60 -3.51 9.65 5.69
N PRO A 61 -3.31 8.33 5.74
CA PRO A 61 -2.12 7.73 6.35
C PRO A 61 -0.88 8.02 5.49
N ASP A 62 0.27 8.16 6.13
CA ASP A 62 1.56 8.14 5.42
C ASP A 62 1.87 6.70 4.98
N ASN A 63 1.39 6.34 3.79
CA ASN A 63 1.60 5.03 3.20
C ASN A 63 2.93 5.01 2.44
N PRO A 64 3.92 4.21 2.87
CA PRO A 64 5.30 4.32 2.36
C PRO A 64 5.52 3.68 0.98
N ALA A 65 4.54 2.96 0.42
CA ALA A 65 4.72 2.26 -0.86
C ALA A 65 4.09 3.02 -2.04
N PHE A 66 3.75 2.34 -3.11
CA PHE A 66 3.15 2.85 -4.36
C PHE A 66 1.83 3.62 -4.15
N ASP A 67 1.93 4.82 -3.63
CA ASP A 67 0.83 5.63 -3.12
C ASP A 67 0.46 6.74 -4.11
N LEU A 68 -0.72 6.64 -4.71
CA LEU A 68 -1.20 7.61 -5.70
C LEU A 68 -1.56 8.97 -5.09
N ILE A 69 -1.89 9.05 -3.79
CA ILE A 69 -2.14 10.36 -3.13
C ILE A 69 -0.83 11.14 -3.08
N TYR A 70 0.25 10.49 -2.61
CA TYR A 70 1.57 11.11 -2.58
C TYR A 70 2.07 11.47 -4.00
N LEU A 71 1.90 10.57 -4.96
CA LEU A 71 2.29 10.82 -6.35
C LEU A 71 1.51 11.97 -6.96
N ALA A 72 0.19 12.03 -6.74
CA ALA A 72 -0.64 13.12 -7.21
C ALA A 72 -0.22 14.47 -6.63
N GLU A 73 0.15 14.50 -5.35
CA GLU A 73 0.69 15.68 -4.69
C GLU A 73 2.05 16.09 -5.28
N SER A 74 2.99 15.14 -5.39
CA SER A 74 4.32 15.36 -5.96
C SER A 74 4.29 15.85 -7.42
N LEU A 75 3.26 15.45 -8.18
CA LEU A 75 3.03 15.86 -9.55
C LEU A 75 2.18 17.14 -9.68
N GLY A 76 1.81 17.79 -8.55
CA GLY A 76 1.02 19.02 -8.54
C GLY A 76 -0.45 18.83 -8.93
N TYR A 77 -0.99 17.58 -8.91
CA TYR A 77 -2.36 17.32 -9.37
C TYR A 77 -3.45 17.74 -8.39
N PHE A 78 -3.08 18.12 -7.18
CA PHE A 78 -3.97 18.78 -6.22
C PHE A 78 -3.97 20.31 -6.32
N GLU A 79 -3.07 20.92 -7.10
CA GLU A 79 -3.05 22.37 -7.30
C GLU A 79 -4.33 22.83 -8.00
N GLY A 80 -4.96 23.88 -7.45
CA GLY A 80 -6.22 24.43 -7.97
C GLY A 80 -7.46 23.57 -7.71
N THR A 81 -7.34 22.46 -6.97
CA THR A 81 -8.48 21.63 -6.53
C THR A 81 -8.97 22.02 -5.13
N ARG A 82 -10.15 21.49 -4.74
CA ARG A 82 -10.73 21.67 -3.39
C ARG A 82 -10.18 20.74 -2.34
N ALA A 83 -9.32 19.78 -2.72
CA ALA A 83 -8.82 18.75 -1.82
C ALA A 83 -7.34 18.95 -1.50
N ARG A 84 -6.96 18.71 -0.24
CA ARG A 84 -5.56 18.66 0.19
C ARG A 84 -5.35 17.47 1.12
N PRO A 85 -4.35 16.62 0.88
CA PRO A 85 -4.00 15.56 1.80
C PRO A 85 -3.43 16.15 3.10
N LYS A 86 -3.91 15.63 4.23
CA LYS A 86 -3.36 15.87 5.55
C LYS A 86 -2.86 14.55 6.10
N TYR A 87 -1.56 14.35 6.06
CA TYR A 87 -0.95 13.11 6.54
C TYR A 87 -1.02 13.02 8.06
N VAL A 88 -1.58 11.91 8.55
CA VAL A 88 -1.76 11.65 9.99
C VAL A 88 -0.71 10.69 10.56
N GLY A 89 0.37 10.44 9.80
CA GLY A 89 1.43 9.53 10.17
C GLY A 89 1.19 8.10 9.71
N LYS A 90 2.10 7.19 10.12
CA LYS A 90 2.05 5.78 9.74
C LYS A 90 0.97 5.05 10.52
N ILE A 91 0.14 4.30 9.80
CA ILE A 91 -0.92 3.45 10.35
C ILE A 91 -0.58 1.99 10.02
N ALA A 92 -0.69 1.11 11.02
CA ALA A 92 -0.48 -0.31 10.80
C ALA A 92 -1.53 -0.87 9.81
N ALA A 93 -1.09 -1.70 8.88
CA ALA A 93 -1.90 -2.21 7.78
C ALA A 93 -3.27 -2.81 8.19
N PRO A 94 -3.39 -3.59 9.29
CA PRO A 94 -4.69 -4.12 9.72
C PRO A 94 -5.68 -3.06 10.25
N GLN A 95 -5.18 -1.91 10.69
CA GLN A 95 -6.01 -0.84 11.27
C GLN A 95 -6.57 0.13 10.23
N LEU A 96 -6.01 0.15 9.04
CA LEU A 96 -6.28 1.19 8.04
C LEU A 96 -7.75 1.24 7.63
N ILE A 97 -8.35 0.13 7.21
CA ILE A 97 -9.77 0.10 6.79
C ILE A 97 -10.73 0.32 7.96
N PRO A 98 -10.53 -0.27 9.17
CA PRO A 98 -11.30 0.11 10.35
C PRO A 98 -11.32 1.61 10.63
N LEU A 99 -10.17 2.30 10.56
CA LEU A 99 -10.08 3.75 10.79
C LEU A 99 -10.77 4.59 9.70
N VAL A 100 -10.77 4.13 8.43
CA VAL A 100 -11.62 4.72 7.40
C VAL A 100 -13.10 4.53 7.75
N GLY A 101 -13.49 3.31 8.15
CA GLY A 101 -14.86 2.99 8.46
C GLY A 101 -15.44 3.72 9.68
N THR A 102 -14.60 4.09 10.66
CA THR A 102 -14.97 4.90 11.82
C THR A 102 -14.89 6.41 11.57
N GLY A 103 -14.24 6.84 10.47
CA GLY A 103 -14.04 8.24 10.12
C GLY A 103 -12.94 8.94 10.91
N GLU A 104 -12.03 8.18 11.52
CA GLU A 104 -10.79 8.72 12.09
C GLU A 104 -9.83 9.20 11.02
N ILE A 105 -9.81 8.52 9.87
CA ILE A 105 -9.22 8.97 8.61
C ILE A 105 -10.30 9.00 7.52
N ASP A 106 -10.11 9.86 6.52
CA ASP A 106 -11.12 10.10 5.49
C ASP A 106 -10.93 9.19 4.28
N PHE A 107 -9.69 8.86 3.94
CA PHE A 107 -9.32 7.97 2.83
C PHE A 107 -8.29 6.93 3.27
N GLY A 108 -8.34 5.78 2.60
CA GLY A 108 -7.35 4.73 2.77
C GLY A 108 -7.33 3.77 1.57
N THR A 109 -6.24 3.03 1.43
CA THR A 109 -6.10 2.01 0.39
C THR A 109 -5.68 0.68 0.99
N ARG A 110 -6.48 -0.34 0.76
CA ARG A 110 -6.19 -1.75 1.13
C ARG A 110 -7.00 -2.66 0.21
N MET A 111 -6.67 -3.94 0.23
CA MET A 111 -7.29 -4.95 -0.61
C MET A 111 -8.80 -5.06 -0.38
N VAL A 112 -9.52 -5.34 -1.45
CA VAL A 112 -10.99 -5.43 -1.52
C VAL A 112 -11.63 -6.29 -0.41
N PRO A 113 -11.12 -7.49 -0.04
CA PRO A 113 -11.76 -8.32 0.98
C PRO A 113 -11.83 -7.65 2.35
N LEU A 114 -10.85 -6.81 2.70
CA LEU A 114 -10.88 -6.04 3.95
C LEU A 114 -11.99 -4.99 3.94
N VAL A 115 -12.21 -4.34 2.79
CA VAL A 115 -13.29 -3.35 2.62
C VAL A 115 -14.66 -4.04 2.68
N ILE A 116 -14.82 -5.18 2.00
CA ILE A 116 -16.07 -5.97 2.03
C ILE A 116 -16.40 -6.41 3.46
N SER A 117 -15.41 -6.92 4.20
CA SER A 117 -15.58 -7.36 5.59
C SER A 117 -15.96 -6.20 6.51
N ALA A 118 -15.40 -5.02 6.30
CA ALA A 118 -15.75 -3.81 7.04
C ALA A 118 -17.21 -3.37 6.78
N ILE A 119 -17.63 -3.37 5.51
CA ILE A 119 -19.02 -3.06 5.12
C ILE A 119 -19.99 -4.10 5.70
N ALA A 120 -19.65 -5.40 5.63
CA ALA A 120 -20.43 -6.47 6.23
C ALA A 120 -20.63 -6.28 7.75
N SER A 121 -19.63 -5.69 8.41
CA SER A 121 -19.65 -5.37 9.84
C SER A 121 -20.41 -4.06 10.16
N GLY A 122 -20.96 -3.36 9.14
CA GLY A 122 -21.74 -2.14 9.30
C GLY A 122 -20.94 -0.84 9.34
N LEU A 123 -19.66 -0.86 8.99
CA LEU A 123 -18.84 0.35 8.89
C LEU A 123 -19.23 1.20 7.67
N ASP A 124 -19.18 2.52 7.82
CA ASP A 124 -19.62 3.50 6.81
C ASP A 124 -18.46 3.92 5.91
N LEU A 125 -18.18 3.13 4.89
CA LEU A 125 -17.19 3.44 3.87
C LEU A 125 -17.59 2.89 2.50
N LYS A 126 -16.97 3.45 1.44
CA LYS A 126 -17.10 2.94 0.06
C LYS A 126 -15.76 2.99 -0.67
N VAL A 127 -15.55 2.06 -1.56
CA VAL A 127 -14.55 2.18 -2.62
C VAL A 127 -15.01 3.28 -3.58
N VAL A 128 -14.19 4.31 -3.75
CA VAL A 128 -14.47 5.46 -4.64
C VAL A 128 -13.57 5.47 -5.88
N SER A 129 -12.56 4.62 -5.90
CA SER A 129 -11.61 4.52 -7.00
C SER A 129 -10.95 3.14 -6.98
N ALA A 130 -10.72 2.56 -8.15
CA ALA A 130 -9.78 1.44 -8.27
C ALA A 130 -8.37 1.91 -7.88
N GLY A 131 -7.40 1.02 -7.94
CA GLY A 131 -6.01 1.31 -7.60
C GLY A 131 -5.06 0.39 -8.34
N GLY A 132 -4.18 -0.32 -7.61
CA GLY A 132 -3.28 -1.29 -8.21
C GLY A 132 -4.00 -2.42 -8.92
N LYS A 133 -3.35 -2.98 -9.92
CA LYS A 133 -3.76 -4.21 -10.62
C LYS A 133 -2.57 -5.13 -10.80
N THR A 134 -2.86 -6.40 -10.99
CA THR A 134 -1.87 -7.40 -11.39
C THR A 134 -1.80 -7.47 -12.91
N LEU A 135 -0.58 -7.49 -13.44
CA LEU A 135 -0.23 -7.86 -14.81
C LEU A 135 0.81 -8.98 -14.77
N GLU A 136 0.97 -9.71 -15.86
CA GLU A 136 1.98 -10.76 -15.97
C GLU A 136 3.39 -10.21 -15.72
N GLU A 137 3.70 -9.04 -16.31
CA GLU A 137 4.96 -8.34 -16.16
C GLU A 137 5.07 -7.47 -14.88
N ALA A 138 3.97 -7.25 -14.18
CA ALA A 138 3.91 -6.48 -12.94
C ALA A 138 2.91 -7.11 -11.95
N PRO A 139 3.20 -8.31 -11.43
CA PRO A 139 2.31 -9.00 -10.50
C PRO A 139 2.30 -8.31 -9.13
N HIS A 140 1.14 -8.35 -8.48
CA HIS A 140 0.95 -7.78 -7.15
C HIS A 140 1.54 -8.65 -6.04
N MET A 141 1.61 -9.98 -6.26
CA MET A 141 2.20 -10.93 -5.30
C MET A 141 3.13 -11.90 -6.03
N LYS A 142 4.27 -12.20 -5.41
CA LYS A 142 5.20 -13.21 -5.89
C LYS A 142 5.49 -14.23 -4.80
N TYR A 143 5.65 -15.47 -5.21
CA TYR A 143 5.77 -16.64 -4.35
C TYR A 143 7.18 -17.22 -4.47
N PHE A 144 7.96 -17.11 -3.40
CA PHE A 144 9.36 -17.52 -3.36
C PHE A 144 9.58 -18.69 -2.43
N VAL A 145 10.51 -19.55 -2.82
CA VAL A 145 11.07 -20.63 -1.99
C VAL A 145 12.61 -20.59 -2.07
N ARG A 146 13.27 -21.25 -1.14
CA ARG A 146 14.71 -21.49 -1.32
C ARG A 146 14.94 -22.49 -2.45
N LYS A 147 16.00 -22.29 -3.22
CA LYS A 147 16.37 -23.20 -4.35
C LYS A 147 16.63 -24.63 -3.88
N ASP A 148 17.13 -24.82 -2.67
CA ASP A 148 17.45 -26.12 -2.06
C ASP A 148 16.28 -26.76 -1.31
N SER A 149 15.12 -26.09 -1.21
CA SER A 149 13.96 -26.59 -0.45
C SER A 149 13.30 -27.84 -0.99
N GLY A 150 13.50 -28.16 -2.26
CA GLY A 150 12.80 -29.24 -2.94
C GLY A 150 11.33 -28.92 -3.32
N ILE A 151 10.78 -27.78 -2.90
CA ILE A 151 9.41 -27.35 -3.22
C ILE A 151 9.36 -26.88 -4.69
N ARG A 152 8.44 -27.47 -5.49
CA ARG A 152 8.27 -27.16 -6.91
C ARG A 152 6.81 -27.08 -7.34
N ALA A 153 5.90 -27.69 -6.58
CA ALA A 153 4.49 -27.78 -6.90
C ALA A 153 3.61 -27.43 -5.70
N PRO A 154 2.32 -27.08 -5.90
CA PRO A 154 1.40 -26.75 -4.81
C PRO A 154 1.33 -27.84 -3.72
N LYS A 155 1.37 -29.12 -4.12
CA LYS A 155 1.26 -30.28 -3.21
C LYS A 155 2.44 -30.38 -2.23
N ASP A 156 3.60 -29.85 -2.59
CA ASP A 156 4.79 -29.87 -1.74
C ASP A 156 4.66 -28.94 -0.50
N LEU A 157 3.62 -28.11 -0.48
CA LEU A 157 3.35 -27.19 0.63
C LEU A 157 2.62 -27.83 1.81
N GLU A 158 2.08 -29.05 1.70
CA GLU A 158 1.48 -29.73 2.84
C GLU A 158 2.54 -29.99 3.93
N GLY A 159 2.24 -29.56 5.16
CA GLY A 159 3.15 -29.63 6.32
C GLY A 159 4.21 -28.54 6.35
N LYS A 160 4.21 -27.60 5.40
CA LYS A 160 5.17 -26.49 5.30
C LYS A 160 4.67 -25.21 5.98
N THR A 161 5.60 -24.31 6.24
CA THR A 161 5.30 -22.98 6.77
C THR A 161 5.28 -21.96 5.63
N VAL A 162 4.13 -21.31 5.44
CA VAL A 162 3.91 -20.26 4.45
C VAL A 162 3.85 -18.91 5.14
N GLY A 163 4.81 -18.04 4.80
CA GLY A 163 4.87 -16.65 5.26
C GLY A 163 4.08 -15.71 4.36
N PHE A 164 3.25 -14.82 4.94
CA PHE A 164 2.45 -13.84 4.24
C PHE A 164 2.16 -12.62 5.14
N ASN A 165 1.77 -11.49 4.56
CA ASN A 165 1.75 -10.22 5.30
C ASN A 165 0.55 -10.02 6.24
N SER A 166 -0.61 -10.63 5.98
CA SER A 166 -1.78 -10.45 6.86
C SER A 166 -2.90 -11.43 6.55
N PHE A 167 -3.63 -11.85 7.59
CA PHE A 167 -4.92 -12.52 7.43
C PHE A 167 -5.99 -11.56 6.90
N GLY A 168 -6.99 -12.10 6.23
CA GLY A 168 -8.12 -11.34 5.68
C GLY A 168 -7.81 -10.58 4.39
N ALA A 169 -6.60 -10.72 3.82
CA ALA A 169 -6.17 -10.03 2.61
C ALA A 169 -5.96 -10.98 1.43
N CYS A 170 -5.52 -10.43 0.29
CA CYS A 170 -5.32 -11.15 -0.96
C CYS A 170 -4.41 -12.37 -0.82
N ALA A 171 -3.27 -12.21 -0.15
CA ALA A 171 -2.29 -13.28 0.01
C ALA A 171 -2.88 -14.53 0.66
N GLU A 172 -3.78 -14.37 1.64
CA GLU A 172 -4.48 -15.51 2.22
C GLU A 172 -5.46 -16.14 1.23
N PHE A 173 -6.41 -15.35 0.72
CA PHE A 173 -7.54 -15.88 -0.01
C PHE A 173 -7.17 -16.42 -1.39
N VAL A 174 -6.38 -15.66 -2.16
CA VAL A 174 -5.93 -16.10 -3.49
C VAL A 174 -5.12 -17.39 -3.37
N THR A 175 -4.17 -17.43 -2.43
CA THR A 175 -3.32 -18.61 -2.23
C THR A 175 -4.12 -19.83 -1.78
N LYS A 176 -4.98 -19.69 -0.77
CA LYS A 176 -5.80 -20.82 -0.30
C LYS A 176 -6.74 -21.35 -1.38
N THR A 177 -7.35 -20.44 -2.16
CA THR A 177 -8.23 -20.83 -3.28
C THR A 177 -7.45 -21.63 -4.32
N TYR A 178 -6.29 -21.13 -4.76
CA TYR A 178 -5.42 -21.81 -5.71
C TYR A 178 -4.97 -23.18 -5.20
N LEU A 179 -4.50 -23.26 -3.97
CA LEU A 179 -4.02 -24.51 -3.37
C LEU A 179 -5.14 -25.59 -3.30
N ARG A 180 -6.36 -25.20 -2.92
CA ARG A 180 -7.51 -26.12 -2.88
C ARG A 180 -7.87 -26.64 -4.29
N GLN A 181 -7.80 -25.78 -5.31
CA GLN A 181 -8.01 -26.18 -6.71
C GLN A 181 -6.99 -27.22 -7.18
N HIS A 182 -5.80 -27.25 -6.55
CA HIS A 182 -4.75 -28.23 -6.81
C HIS A 182 -4.75 -29.40 -5.81
N GLY A 183 -5.85 -29.60 -5.08
CA GLY A 183 -6.03 -30.73 -4.17
C GLY A 183 -5.19 -30.66 -2.89
N VAL A 184 -4.66 -29.50 -2.54
CA VAL A 184 -3.88 -29.29 -1.30
C VAL A 184 -4.81 -29.07 -0.13
N ASP A 185 -4.60 -29.78 0.98
CA ASP A 185 -5.27 -29.51 2.23
C ASP A 185 -4.61 -28.31 2.93
N VAL A 186 -5.22 -27.13 2.78
CA VAL A 186 -4.70 -25.86 3.33
C VAL A 186 -4.64 -25.84 4.88
N ASN A 187 -5.34 -26.77 5.55
CA ASN A 187 -5.29 -26.90 7.00
C ASN A 187 -4.01 -27.60 7.48
N LYS A 188 -3.31 -28.30 6.60
CA LYS A 188 -1.99 -28.88 6.86
C LYS A 188 -0.85 -27.87 6.73
N ILE A 189 -1.13 -26.68 6.22
CA ILE A 189 -0.12 -25.63 6.07
C ILE A 189 -0.07 -24.79 7.34
N ASN A 190 1.15 -24.52 7.81
CA ASN A 190 1.38 -23.60 8.90
C ASN A 190 1.47 -22.16 8.36
N TRP A 191 0.42 -21.37 8.56
CA TRP A 191 0.33 -19.99 8.09
C TRP A 191 0.97 -19.03 9.10
N LEU A 192 2.01 -18.32 8.70
CA LEU A 192 2.76 -17.38 9.54
C LEU A 192 2.69 -15.96 9.00
N VAL A 193 2.27 -15.00 9.83
CA VAL A 193 2.31 -13.58 9.46
C VAL A 193 3.74 -13.06 9.53
N VAL A 194 4.26 -12.62 8.39
CA VAL A 194 5.59 -12.05 8.24
C VAL A 194 5.46 -10.76 7.42
N PRO A 195 5.89 -9.60 7.92
CA PRO A 195 5.88 -8.35 7.16
C PRO A 195 6.69 -8.47 5.87
N ASP A 196 6.22 -7.85 4.77
CA ASP A 196 6.86 -7.97 3.44
C ASP A 196 8.36 -7.61 3.47
N ASN A 197 8.75 -6.58 4.23
CA ASN A 197 10.15 -6.15 4.37
C ASN A 197 11.05 -7.11 5.17
N GLN A 198 10.48 -8.12 5.80
CA GLN A 198 11.21 -9.16 6.55
C GLN A 198 11.11 -10.53 5.85
N SER A 199 10.21 -10.69 4.89
CA SER A 199 9.86 -11.98 4.29
C SER A 199 11.02 -12.62 3.53
N GLU A 200 11.80 -11.84 2.77
CA GLU A 200 13.00 -12.35 2.08
C GLU A 200 13.99 -12.97 3.06
N GLN A 201 14.35 -12.22 4.11
CA GLN A 201 15.32 -12.68 5.11
C GLN A 201 14.79 -13.89 5.89
N THR A 202 13.51 -13.88 6.26
CA THR A 202 12.86 -14.98 6.99
C THR A 202 12.87 -16.27 6.16
N LEU A 203 12.65 -16.16 4.85
CA LEU A 203 12.75 -17.27 3.91
C LEU A 203 14.19 -17.76 3.74
N ALA A 204 15.14 -16.83 3.52
CA ALA A 204 16.55 -17.16 3.28
C ALA A 204 17.17 -17.90 4.47
N THR A 205 16.78 -17.55 5.70
CA THR A 205 17.22 -18.23 6.94
C THR A 205 16.52 -19.53 7.25
N GLY A 206 15.48 -19.92 6.46
CA GLY A 206 14.76 -21.18 6.62
C GLY A 206 13.71 -21.18 7.72
N ASN A 207 13.32 -20.01 8.25
CA ASN A 207 12.27 -19.90 9.27
C ASN A 207 10.86 -20.05 8.66
N ILE A 208 10.73 -19.88 7.35
CA ILE A 208 9.55 -20.23 6.54
C ILE A 208 10.01 -21.01 5.31
N ASP A 209 9.10 -21.78 4.70
CA ASP A 209 9.38 -22.60 3.52
C ASP A 209 8.99 -21.92 2.23
N LEU A 210 7.93 -21.11 2.25
CA LEU A 210 7.47 -20.26 1.16
C LEU A 210 7.17 -18.86 1.69
N ALA A 211 7.56 -17.83 0.95
CA ALA A 211 7.22 -16.44 1.20
C ALA A 211 6.33 -15.89 0.09
N ILE A 212 5.23 -15.21 0.48
CA ILE A 212 4.40 -14.41 -0.41
C ILE A 212 4.78 -12.95 -0.17
N ILE A 213 5.40 -12.32 -1.16
CA ILE A 213 6.00 -10.98 -1.01
C ILE A 213 5.38 -10.02 -2.03
N HIS A 214 4.99 -8.83 -1.56
CA HIS A 214 4.43 -7.79 -2.39
C HIS A 214 5.49 -6.76 -2.81
N PRO A 215 5.31 -6.08 -3.97
CA PRO A 215 6.10 -4.88 -4.28
C PRO A 215 5.94 -3.80 -3.19
N PRO A 216 6.98 -3.03 -2.90
CA PRO A 216 8.28 -3.02 -3.58
C PRO A 216 9.28 -4.07 -3.08
N HIS A 217 8.96 -4.83 -2.03
CA HIS A 217 9.89 -5.72 -1.33
C HIS A 217 10.20 -7.02 -2.10
N SER A 218 9.32 -7.43 -3.01
CA SER A 218 9.54 -8.62 -3.85
C SER A 218 10.74 -8.49 -4.79
N GLY A 219 11.15 -7.27 -5.14
CA GLY A 219 12.33 -7.04 -5.99
C GLY A 219 13.64 -7.51 -5.37
N GLY A 220 13.81 -7.39 -4.07
CA GLY A 220 14.98 -7.95 -3.36
C GLY A 220 15.05 -9.46 -3.51
N ALA A 221 13.92 -10.14 -3.22
CA ALA A 221 13.81 -11.60 -3.34
C ALA A 221 14.03 -12.10 -4.79
N GLU A 222 13.60 -11.35 -5.80
CA GLU A 222 13.82 -11.66 -7.23
C GLU A 222 15.30 -11.69 -7.59
N HIS A 223 16.09 -10.81 -6.98
CA HIS A 223 17.54 -10.72 -7.23
C HIS A 223 18.37 -11.61 -6.30
N ASN A 224 17.76 -12.26 -5.31
CA ASN A 224 18.49 -13.13 -4.38
C ASN A 224 18.84 -14.47 -5.03
N PRO A 225 20.15 -14.80 -5.21
CA PRO A 225 20.56 -16.00 -5.92
C PRO A 225 20.16 -17.31 -5.20
N ALA A 226 19.87 -17.28 -3.90
CA ALA A 226 19.46 -18.44 -3.11
C ALA A 226 17.96 -18.74 -3.24
N LEU A 227 17.17 -17.82 -3.79
CA LEU A 227 15.73 -17.94 -3.90
C LEU A 227 15.28 -18.30 -5.32
N LEU A 228 14.11 -18.88 -5.41
CA LEU A 228 13.42 -19.25 -6.65
C LEU A 228 11.99 -18.76 -6.57
N ARG A 229 11.56 -17.96 -7.56
CA ARG A 229 10.15 -17.65 -7.74
C ARG A 229 9.43 -18.86 -8.33
N LEU A 230 8.40 -19.35 -7.66
CA LEU A 230 7.55 -20.43 -8.16
C LEU A 230 6.43 -19.89 -9.04
N TRP A 231 5.71 -18.87 -8.54
CA TRP A 231 4.52 -18.29 -9.16
C TRP A 231 4.43 -16.80 -8.87
N SER A 232 3.49 -16.17 -9.53
CA SER A 232 2.91 -14.89 -9.18
C SER A 232 1.39 -15.03 -9.00
N ASP A 233 0.72 -14.03 -8.48
CA ASP A 233 -0.75 -14.03 -8.42
C ASP A 233 -1.39 -14.00 -9.82
N TYR A 234 -0.69 -13.48 -10.83
CA TYR A 234 -1.16 -13.59 -12.21
C TYR A 234 -1.29 -15.05 -12.68
N ASP A 235 -0.38 -15.92 -12.24
CA ASP A 235 -0.44 -17.36 -12.54
C ASP A 235 -1.63 -18.04 -11.84
N LEU A 236 -2.05 -17.51 -10.67
CA LEU A 236 -3.06 -18.12 -9.82
C LEU A 236 -4.49 -17.80 -10.28
N ASP A 237 -4.78 -16.53 -10.57
CA ASP A 237 -6.13 -16.04 -10.86
C ASP A 237 -6.22 -15.01 -12.00
N ARG A 238 -5.15 -14.88 -12.81
CA ARG A 238 -5.03 -13.90 -13.89
C ARG A 238 -5.18 -12.45 -13.41
N GLY A 239 -4.79 -12.20 -12.16
CA GLY A 239 -4.79 -10.88 -11.55
C GLY A 239 -6.15 -10.40 -11.03
N LEU A 240 -7.16 -11.29 -11.01
CA LEU A 240 -8.50 -10.93 -10.54
C LEU A 240 -8.51 -10.45 -9.08
N GLY A 241 -7.70 -11.09 -8.24
CA GLY A 241 -7.55 -10.74 -6.82
C GLY A 241 -6.59 -9.59 -6.54
N GLY A 242 -5.92 -9.02 -7.54
CA GLY A 242 -4.84 -8.04 -7.35
C GLY A 242 -5.27 -6.59 -7.16
N MET A 243 -6.57 -6.27 -7.10
CA MET A 243 -7.04 -4.89 -6.98
C MET A 243 -6.90 -4.35 -5.55
N ALA A 244 -6.13 -3.26 -5.40
CA ALA A 244 -5.97 -2.49 -4.16
C ALA A 244 -6.65 -1.11 -4.30
N PRO A 245 -7.97 -0.99 -4.02
CA PRO A 245 -8.74 0.21 -4.26
C PRO A 245 -8.50 1.29 -3.20
N TYR A 246 -8.93 2.51 -3.53
CA TYR A 246 -9.06 3.62 -2.59
C TYR A 246 -10.49 3.68 -2.05
N SER A 247 -10.60 3.68 -0.73
CA SER A 247 -11.87 3.80 -0.02
C SER A 247 -11.94 5.13 0.71
N ALA A 248 -13.15 5.67 0.83
CA ALA A 248 -13.41 6.88 1.59
C ALA A 248 -14.52 6.64 2.62
N HIS A 249 -14.46 7.36 3.75
CA HIS A 249 -15.51 7.35 4.76
C HIS A 249 -16.82 7.94 4.21
N GLY A 250 -17.94 7.27 4.47
CA GLY A 250 -19.25 7.68 3.92
C GLY A 250 -19.66 9.09 4.28
N ARG A 251 -19.38 9.56 5.51
CA ARG A 251 -19.64 10.95 5.90
C ARG A 251 -18.84 11.93 5.04
N PHE A 252 -17.53 11.71 4.82
CA PHE A 252 -16.72 12.58 3.98
C PHE A 252 -17.26 12.67 2.55
N ILE A 253 -17.68 11.53 1.98
CA ILE A 253 -18.29 11.48 0.64
C ILE A 253 -19.55 12.34 0.56
N ARG A 254 -20.40 12.30 1.59
CA ARG A 254 -21.67 13.04 1.62
C ARG A 254 -21.49 14.53 1.88
N GLU A 255 -20.58 14.89 2.78
CA GLU A 255 -20.34 16.30 3.16
C GLU A 255 -19.46 17.04 2.16
N HIS A 256 -18.53 16.31 1.47
CA HIS A 256 -17.55 16.90 0.57
C HIS A 256 -17.49 16.18 -0.80
N PRO A 257 -18.61 16.10 -1.55
CA PRO A 257 -18.69 15.35 -2.80
C PRO A 257 -17.72 15.88 -3.87
N GLU A 258 -17.53 17.20 -3.94
CA GLU A 258 -16.64 17.81 -4.93
C GLU A 258 -15.16 17.60 -4.56
N ALA A 259 -14.80 17.68 -3.27
CA ALA A 259 -13.46 17.32 -2.83
C ALA A 259 -13.18 15.84 -3.09
N THR A 260 -14.16 14.94 -2.87
CA THR A 260 -14.05 13.52 -3.22
C THR A 260 -13.78 13.33 -4.71
N ARG A 261 -14.49 14.07 -5.59
CA ARG A 261 -14.26 14.06 -7.04
C ARG A 261 -12.86 14.53 -7.41
N ASP A 262 -12.39 15.60 -6.76
CA ASP A 262 -11.06 16.13 -6.98
C ASP A 262 -9.95 15.14 -6.56
N VAL A 263 -10.12 14.45 -5.42
CA VAL A 263 -9.21 13.37 -4.99
C VAL A 263 -9.17 12.25 -6.03
N VAL A 264 -10.34 11.72 -6.43
CA VAL A 264 -10.42 10.63 -7.40
C VAL A 264 -9.79 11.03 -8.74
N LYS A 265 -10.06 12.26 -9.22
CA LYS A 265 -9.46 12.79 -10.44
C LYS A 265 -7.93 12.92 -10.35
N ALA A 266 -7.42 13.42 -9.22
CA ALA A 266 -5.98 13.60 -9.00
C ALA A 266 -5.24 12.26 -9.01
N ILE A 267 -5.75 11.26 -8.27
CA ILE A 267 -5.14 9.92 -8.22
C ILE A 267 -5.28 9.16 -9.55
N ALA A 268 -6.38 9.32 -10.29
CA ALA A 268 -6.54 8.71 -11.61
C ALA A 268 -5.52 9.28 -12.62
N ARG A 269 -5.27 10.59 -12.58
CA ARG A 269 -4.21 11.22 -13.39
C ARG A 269 -2.82 10.67 -13.00
N ALA A 270 -2.55 10.52 -11.70
CA ALA A 270 -1.29 9.96 -11.21
C ALA A 270 -1.11 8.51 -11.66
N ALA A 271 -2.16 7.69 -11.59
CA ALA A 271 -2.15 6.31 -12.05
C ALA A 271 -1.82 6.19 -13.55
N ASN A 272 -2.50 6.98 -14.38
CA ASN A 272 -2.24 7.01 -15.82
C ASN A 272 -0.82 7.50 -16.14
N TRP A 273 -0.34 8.50 -15.38
CA TRP A 273 1.02 8.99 -15.54
C TRP A 273 2.06 7.91 -15.19
N VAL A 274 1.89 7.16 -14.07
CA VAL A 274 2.79 6.05 -13.71
C VAL A 274 2.76 4.94 -14.75
N ASN A 275 1.58 4.56 -15.24
CA ASN A 275 1.47 3.54 -16.28
C ASN A 275 2.22 3.95 -17.57
N ALA A 276 2.22 5.25 -17.92
CA ALA A 276 2.95 5.81 -19.04
C ALA A 276 4.45 6.05 -18.76
N ASN A 277 4.84 6.21 -17.48
CA ASN A 277 6.20 6.54 -17.05
C ASN A 277 6.66 5.59 -15.92
N PRO A 278 6.69 4.27 -16.14
CA PRO A 278 6.90 3.28 -15.06
C PRO A 278 8.26 3.43 -14.36
N GLU A 279 9.32 3.78 -15.09
CA GLU A 279 10.65 3.95 -14.50
C GLU A 279 10.73 5.18 -13.59
N GLU A 280 10.07 6.26 -13.97
CA GLU A 280 10.02 7.46 -13.13
C GLU A 280 9.15 7.21 -11.88
N GLY A 281 8.04 6.48 -12.00
CA GLY A 281 7.23 6.04 -10.87
C GLY A 281 8.04 5.18 -9.88
N ARG A 282 8.88 4.27 -10.38
CA ARG A 282 9.81 3.48 -9.57
C ARG A 282 10.81 4.39 -8.84
N ARG A 283 11.39 5.36 -9.53
CA ARG A 283 12.39 6.30 -8.97
C ARG A 283 11.80 7.12 -7.83
N ILE A 284 10.63 7.70 -8.03
CA ILE A 284 9.92 8.47 -6.98
C ILE A 284 9.62 7.57 -5.76
N THR A 285 9.15 6.35 -6.00
CA THR A 285 8.87 5.40 -4.93
C THR A 285 10.15 5.01 -4.18
N ALA A 286 11.23 4.69 -4.90
CA ALA A 286 12.54 4.35 -4.33
C ALA A 286 13.07 5.46 -3.40
N GLN A 287 13.02 6.70 -3.86
CA GLN A 287 13.43 7.87 -3.07
C GLN A 287 12.59 8.04 -1.81
N ARG A 288 11.25 7.93 -1.94
CA ARG A 288 10.33 8.08 -0.81
C ARG A 288 10.59 7.06 0.31
N ILE A 289 10.83 5.81 -0.06
CA ILE A 289 10.99 4.72 0.92
C ILE A 289 12.45 4.43 1.29
N GLY A 290 13.42 5.13 0.68
CA GLY A 290 14.84 4.94 0.93
C GLY A 290 15.36 3.57 0.47
N MET A 291 14.79 3.02 -0.63
CA MET A 291 15.17 1.72 -1.18
C MET A 291 16.02 1.91 -2.45
N ASP A 292 16.99 1.03 -2.67
CA ASP A 292 17.76 1.00 -3.93
C ASP A 292 16.81 0.73 -5.11
N LEU A 293 16.87 1.57 -6.14
CA LEU A 293 16.00 1.51 -7.32
C LEU A 293 15.98 0.13 -7.99
N LYS A 294 17.10 -0.59 -7.99
CA LYS A 294 17.18 -1.95 -8.56
C LYS A 294 16.23 -2.95 -7.87
N ASN A 295 15.90 -2.71 -6.59
CA ASN A 295 15.01 -3.56 -5.79
C ASN A 295 13.55 -3.09 -5.82
N VAL A 296 13.24 -1.92 -6.40
CA VAL A 296 11.88 -1.45 -6.56
C VAL A 296 11.33 -1.93 -7.89
N GLU A 297 10.33 -2.77 -7.85
CA GLU A 297 9.72 -3.31 -9.06
C GLU A 297 8.70 -2.35 -9.68
N ARG A 298 8.35 -2.62 -10.94
CA ARG A 298 7.23 -1.95 -11.62
C ARG A 298 5.93 -2.28 -10.90
N TYR A 299 5.07 -1.27 -10.75
CA TYR A 299 3.72 -1.43 -10.24
C TYR A 299 2.73 -0.87 -11.27
N ALA A 300 1.64 -1.60 -11.50
CA ALA A 300 0.63 -1.22 -12.47
C ALA A 300 -0.67 -0.80 -11.79
N TYR A 301 -1.37 0.15 -12.39
CA TYR A 301 -2.65 0.64 -11.92
C TYR A 301 -3.75 0.39 -12.95
N VAL A 302 -4.99 0.25 -12.48
CA VAL A 302 -6.16 0.23 -13.33
C VAL A 302 -6.23 1.54 -14.11
N GLU A 303 -6.42 1.47 -15.42
CA GLU A 303 -6.53 2.66 -16.26
C GLU A 303 -7.72 3.52 -15.82
N ASN A 304 -7.50 4.83 -15.75
CA ASN A 304 -8.48 5.80 -15.27
C ASN A 304 -9.05 5.49 -13.87
N LEU A 305 -8.52 4.48 -13.18
CA LEU A 305 -8.98 4.00 -11.88
C LEU A 305 -10.50 3.74 -11.80
N VAL A 306 -11.12 3.33 -12.90
CA VAL A 306 -12.54 2.95 -12.92
C VAL A 306 -12.71 1.60 -12.24
N VAL A 307 -13.58 1.53 -11.23
CA VAL A 307 -13.89 0.29 -10.53
C VAL A 307 -14.76 -0.60 -11.42
N THR A 308 -14.39 -1.88 -11.52
CA THR A 308 -15.18 -2.91 -12.21
C THR A 308 -15.72 -3.93 -11.21
N GLU A 309 -16.81 -4.61 -11.55
CA GLU A 309 -17.49 -5.53 -10.65
C GLU A 309 -16.74 -6.87 -10.41
N PRO A 310 -16.08 -7.48 -11.42
CA PRO A 310 -15.53 -8.82 -11.27
C PRO A 310 -14.58 -9.03 -10.09
N PRO A 311 -13.61 -8.13 -9.79
CA PRO A 311 -12.74 -8.29 -8.62
C PRO A 311 -13.51 -8.20 -7.29
N ILE A 312 -14.59 -7.44 -7.25
CA ILE A 312 -15.41 -7.29 -6.04
C ILE A 312 -16.24 -8.55 -5.84
N GLN A 313 -16.92 -9.04 -6.89
CA GLN A 313 -17.72 -10.26 -6.82
C GLN A 313 -16.85 -11.47 -6.45
N TYR A 314 -15.66 -11.58 -7.04
CA TYR A 314 -14.67 -12.61 -6.72
C TYR A 314 -14.42 -12.72 -5.21
N TYR A 315 -14.19 -11.59 -4.54
CA TYR A 315 -13.96 -11.61 -3.10
C TYR A 315 -15.22 -11.77 -2.25
N ILE A 316 -16.39 -11.31 -2.71
CA ILE A 316 -17.66 -11.60 -2.05
C ILE A 316 -17.87 -13.13 -2.02
N ASP A 317 -17.71 -13.80 -3.17
CA ASP A 317 -17.88 -15.24 -3.27
C ASP A 317 -16.89 -16.00 -2.37
N ILE A 318 -15.64 -15.59 -2.32
CA ILE A 318 -14.64 -16.18 -1.42
C ILE A 318 -15.04 -16.00 0.05
N LEU A 319 -15.36 -14.78 0.45
CA LEU A 319 -15.68 -14.47 1.85
C LEU A 319 -16.95 -15.18 2.34
N GLU A 320 -17.95 -15.33 1.47
CA GLU A 320 -19.16 -16.10 1.75
C GLU A 320 -18.86 -17.61 1.85
N ASN A 321 -18.08 -18.16 0.92
CA ASN A 321 -17.71 -19.57 0.93
C ASN A 321 -16.80 -19.94 2.10
N GLU A 322 -15.94 -19.01 2.55
CA GLU A 322 -15.12 -19.18 3.76
C GLU A 322 -15.90 -18.90 5.06
N GLY A 323 -17.18 -18.52 4.98
CA GLY A 323 -18.00 -18.16 6.15
C GLY A 323 -17.52 -16.91 6.88
N LYS A 324 -16.75 -16.03 6.21
CA LYS A 324 -16.24 -14.78 6.78
C LYS A 324 -17.31 -13.68 6.81
N ILE A 325 -18.25 -13.73 5.90
CA ILE A 325 -19.44 -12.89 5.87
C ILE A 325 -20.69 -13.77 5.64
N PRO A 326 -21.88 -13.37 6.14
CA PRO A 326 -23.13 -14.08 5.83
C PRO A 326 -23.47 -13.96 4.34
N ARG A 327 -23.99 -15.04 3.75
CA ARG A 327 -24.43 -15.05 2.33
C ARG A 327 -25.46 -13.96 2.04
N GLY A 328 -25.23 -13.22 0.95
CA GLY A 328 -26.11 -12.13 0.51
C GLY A 328 -26.08 -10.87 1.41
N LYS A 329 -25.18 -10.82 2.40
CA LYS A 329 -25.05 -9.67 3.31
C LYS A 329 -24.54 -8.44 2.60
N VAL A 330 -23.62 -8.61 1.64
CA VAL A 330 -22.98 -7.54 0.86
C VAL A 330 -23.18 -7.83 -0.62
N ARG A 331 -23.66 -6.86 -1.36
CA ARG A 331 -23.78 -6.92 -2.82
C ARG A 331 -22.70 -6.04 -3.43
N VAL A 332 -22.25 -6.33 -4.65
CA VAL A 332 -21.23 -5.55 -5.37
C VAL A 332 -21.51 -4.05 -5.32
N LYS A 333 -22.75 -3.62 -5.60
CA LYS A 333 -23.17 -2.20 -5.56
C LYS A 333 -23.09 -1.54 -4.19
N ASP A 334 -23.04 -2.33 -3.13
CA ASP A 334 -22.89 -1.81 -1.76
C ASP A 334 -21.44 -1.44 -1.46
N VAL A 335 -20.47 -2.02 -2.20
CA VAL A 335 -19.03 -1.89 -1.96
C VAL A 335 -18.44 -0.63 -2.60
N TYR A 336 -18.85 -0.29 -3.82
CA TYR A 336 -18.18 0.77 -4.59
C TYR A 336 -19.14 1.80 -5.19
N THR A 337 -18.55 2.90 -5.67
CA THR A 337 -19.21 3.89 -6.52
C THR A 337 -18.20 4.51 -7.49
N ASN A 338 -18.59 4.64 -8.77
CA ASN A 338 -17.85 5.39 -9.77
C ASN A 338 -18.40 6.83 -9.94
N ALA A 339 -19.36 7.27 -9.13
CA ALA A 339 -20.01 8.58 -9.27
C ALA A 339 -19.05 9.78 -9.16
N PHE A 340 -17.89 9.58 -8.53
CA PHE A 340 -16.85 10.59 -8.35
C PHE A 340 -15.72 10.48 -9.38
N ASN A 341 -15.70 9.43 -10.19
CA ASN A 341 -14.66 9.23 -11.20
C ASN A 341 -15.07 9.94 -12.50
N PRO A 342 -14.35 11.00 -12.93
CA PRO A 342 -14.71 11.76 -14.13
C PRO A 342 -14.49 11.00 -15.43
N PHE A 343 -13.80 9.86 -15.36
CA PHE A 343 -13.53 8.99 -16.51
C PHE A 343 -14.51 7.82 -16.61
N ALA A 344 -15.40 7.63 -15.61
CA ALA A 344 -16.41 6.59 -15.64
C ALA A 344 -17.41 6.87 -16.79
N GLY A 345 -17.64 5.86 -17.64
CA GLY A 345 -18.51 5.98 -18.81
C GLY A 345 -17.83 6.55 -20.06
N GLN A 346 -16.55 6.89 -20.00
CA GLN A 346 -15.73 7.13 -21.19
C GLN A 346 -15.23 5.76 -21.69
N THR A 347 -15.67 5.36 -22.88
CA THR A 347 -15.08 4.20 -23.58
C THR A 347 -13.66 4.56 -23.97
N ALA A 348 -12.71 3.69 -23.64
CA ALA A 348 -11.31 3.79 -24.06
C ALA A 348 -11.19 3.70 -25.58
#